data_81392f90d7e4cb36121837b51de553cc
#
_entry.id   81392f90d7e4cb36121837b51de553cc
#
_cell.length_a   1.000
_cell.length_b   1.000
_cell.length_c   1.000
_cell.angle_alpha   90.00
_cell.angle_beta   90.00
_cell.angle_gamma   90.00
#
_symmetry.space_group_name_H-M   'P 1'
#
loop_
_entity.id
_entity.type
_entity.pdbx_description
1 polymer ?
#
loop_
_entity_poly.entity_id
_entity_poly.type
_entity_poly.pdbx_seq_one_letter_code
_entity_poly.pdbx_strand_id
1 'polypeptide(L)'
;MGFYNRLICFMSGTKGSIYMLKRMVIFTFGLILLLPINAVSIERSEQIKVFEKKIRQVLKSGILPIIDVEYHHGGKIEIKRLIKRMDENGVALTWLGPNEKLGSENSLTLNGLYPDRFVPTTVHGDGKLWHNSDKRFLDELTKDVRSGKYFAMGEFEARHYPSSTNDRDVHMPVDSEAFQVVFQLSSETGVPFLLHHEAEDQLLSELERMLANYPKAKVIWCHVGRNRDPVKWKKFRTPDAVRELLKKYPNLYFDLVQSKPGSKYRGTGYVEGILYDVSSWGVSLGTEWKKIFEEFPDRFVIGSDINTGRFENYDRVMETFRTIVLKGVRKDVAEKIAFKNAWKLMSGEDWRD
;
A
#
# COMPACT_ATOMS: atom_id res chain seq x y z
N MET A 1 27.93 -31.77 53.21
CA MET A 1 28.07 -33.25 53.24
C MET A 1 28.23 -33.64 51.81
N GLY A 2 29.38 -33.94 51.34
CA GLY A 2 30.43 -34.95 51.60
C GLY A 2 30.41 -35.86 50.41
N PHE A 3 31.39 -36.08 49.80
CA PHE A 3 32.77 -36.52 49.76
C PHE A 3 32.98 -37.40 48.49
N TYR A 4 34.06 -37.15 47.69
CA TYR A 4 35.26 -37.96 47.51
C TYR A 4 35.05 -39.31 46.78
N ASN A 5 35.88 -39.82 45.90
CA ASN A 5 37.30 -39.72 45.52
C ASN A 5 37.56 -40.60 44.31
N ARG A 6 38.46 -40.20 43.41
CA ARG A 6 39.77 -40.82 43.05
C ARG A 6 39.91 -42.34 42.90
N LEU A 7 40.48 -42.76 41.76
CA LEU A 7 41.77 -43.50 41.62
C LEU A 7 42.00 -43.81 40.15
N ILE A 8 43.00 -43.40 39.45
CA ILE A 8 44.42 -43.68 39.30
C ILE A 8 44.77 -45.21 39.23
N CYS A 9 45.37 -45.59 38.15
CA CYS A 9 46.60 -46.34 37.88
C CYS A 9 46.42 -47.33 36.72
N PHE A 10 47.30 -47.60 35.88
CA PHE A 10 48.68 -47.70 35.53
C PHE A 10 48.86 -48.69 34.36
N MET A 11 49.69 -48.32 33.37
CA MET A 11 50.71 -49.09 32.59
C MET A 11 50.26 -50.44 31.97
N SER A 12 50.68 -50.85 30.79
CA SER A 12 51.92 -50.72 30.02
C SER A 12 51.75 -51.37 28.64
N GLY A 13 52.33 -50.82 27.70
CA GLY A 13 53.20 -51.30 26.61
C GLY A 13 52.79 -52.47 25.73
N THR A 14 52.77 -52.25 24.47
CA THR A 14 53.73 -52.88 23.52
C THR A 14 53.50 -52.38 22.08
N LYS A 15 54.56 -52.38 21.33
CA LYS A 15 54.80 -51.94 19.96
C LYS A 15 53.92 -52.69 18.93
N GLY A 16 53.34 -52.01 17.99
CA GLY A 16 52.79 -52.59 16.78
C GLY A 16 52.67 -51.52 15.70
N SER A 17 53.61 -51.47 14.80
CA SER A 17 53.72 -50.69 13.59
C SER A 17 52.54 -51.05 12.64
N ILE A 18 51.64 -50.17 12.32
CA ILE A 18 50.72 -50.34 11.19
C ILE A 18 50.61 -49.01 10.42
N TYR A 19 50.91 -49.08 9.17
CA TYR A 19 50.86 -48.05 8.15
C TYR A 19 49.55 -47.29 8.17
N MET A 20 49.63 -46.01 8.45
CA MET A 20 48.51 -45.11 8.32
C MET A 20 48.53 -44.44 6.94
N LEU A 21 47.67 -44.90 6.06
CA LEU A 21 47.37 -44.28 4.77
C LEU A 21 46.65 -42.97 5.03
N LYS A 22 47.37 -41.85 4.92
CA LYS A 22 46.77 -40.51 4.99
C LYS A 22 45.89 -40.27 3.75
N ARG A 23 44.58 -40.45 3.87
CA ARG A 23 43.64 -39.87 2.93
C ARG A 23 43.56 -38.38 3.19
N MET A 24 44.23 -37.60 2.35
CA MET A 24 44.08 -36.15 2.29
C MET A 24 42.72 -35.84 1.66
N VAL A 25 41.74 -35.50 2.50
CA VAL A 25 40.45 -34.92 2.05
C VAL A 25 40.73 -33.47 1.73
N ILE A 26 40.86 -33.16 0.44
CA ILE A 26 40.91 -31.76 -0.03
C ILE A 26 39.49 -31.20 0.08
N PHE A 27 39.20 -30.41 1.12
CA PHE A 27 38.06 -29.54 1.18
C PHE A 27 38.31 -28.36 0.23
N THR A 28 37.82 -28.45 -0.98
CA THR A 28 37.65 -27.29 -1.84
C THR A 28 36.52 -26.42 -1.26
N PHE A 29 36.88 -25.43 -0.47
CA PHE A 29 36.01 -24.33 -0.16
C PHE A 29 35.72 -23.59 -1.47
N GLY A 30 34.60 -23.90 -2.08
CA GLY A 30 34.03 -23.07 -3.13
C GLY A 30 33.70 -21.72 -2.53
N LEU A 31 34.57 -20.73 -2.70
CA LEU A 31 34.30 -19.34 -2.43
C LEU A 31 33.21 -18.88 -3.41
N ILE A 32 31.92 -19.05 -3.02
CA ILE A 32 30.84 -18.40 -3.74
C ILE A 32 31.03 -16.90 -3.47
N LEU A 33 31.66 -16.21 -4.40
CA LEU A 33 31.64 -14.77 -4.52
C LEU A 33 30.18 -14.37 -4.69
N LEU A 34 29.52 -14.04 -3.59
CA LEU A 34 28.31 -13.25 -3.59
C LEU A 34 28.71 -11.86 -4.14
N LEU A 35 28.74 -11.74 -5.46
CA LEU A 35 28.75 -10.42 -6.08
C LEU A 35 27.50 -9.68 -5.54
N PRO A 36 27.66 -8.47 -5.01
CA PRO A 36 26.48 -7.66 -4.70
C PRO A 36 25.71 -7.53 -6.01
N ILE A 37 24.48 -8.00 -6.04
CA ILE A 37 23.53 -7.68 -7.10
C ILE A 37 23.30 -6.17 -6.92
N ASN A 38 24.11 -5.35 -7.59
CA ASN A 38 23.78 -3.95 -7.79
C ASN A 38 22.50 -3.97 -8.61
N ALA A 39 21.36 -3.82 -7.93
CA ALA A 39 20.12 -3.57 -8.61
C ALA A 39 20.32 -2.26 -9.39
N VAL A 40 20.54 -2.40 -10.68
CA VAL A 40 20.62 -1.24 -11.59
C VAL A 40 19.27 -0.59 -11.52
N SER A 41 19.21 0.60 -10.95
CA SER A 41 17.99 1.41 -10.91
C SER A 41 17.61 1.68 -12.37
N ILE A 42 16.53 1.05 -12.82
CA ILE A 42 15.95 1.34 -14.14
C ILE A 42 15.52 2.80 -14.13
N GLU A 43 15.85 3.54 -15.19
CA GLU A 43 15.36 4.91 -15.39
C GLU A 43 13.83 4.94 -15.30
N ARG A 44 13.25 5.98 -14.68
CA ARG A 44 11.79 6.10 -14.46
C ARG A 44 10.98 5.89 -15.75
N SER A 45 11.45 6.43 -16.86
CA SER A 45 10.80 6.30 -18.18
C SER A 45 10.77 4.84 -18.66
N GLU A 46 11.85 4.09 -18.46
CA GLU A 46 11.90 2.67 -18.82
C GLU A 46 11.04 1.82 -17.89
N GLN A 47 11.00 2.17 -16.61
CA GLN A 47 10.12 1.49 -15.65
C GLN A 47 8.63 1.68 -16.01
N ILE A 48 8.23 2.86 -16.46
CA ILE A 48 6.89 3.15 -16.98
C ILE A 48 6.56 2.24 -18.16
N LYS A 49 7.48 2.04 -19.10
CA LYS A 49 7.27 1.11 -20.24
C LYS A 49 7.09 -0.34 -19.78
N VAL A 50 7.82 -0.77 -18.75
CA VAL A 50 7.66 -2.12 -18.17
C VAL A 50 6.27 -2.27 -17.57
N PHE A 51 5.79 -1.28 -16.82
CA PHE A 51 4.44 -1.27 -16.24
C PHE A 51 3.35 -1.27 -17.34
N GLU A 52 3.50 -0.41 -18.35
CA GLU A 52 2.59 -0.37 -19.50
C GLU A 52 2.47 -1.74 -20.18
N LYS A 53 3.61 -2.38 -20.46
CA LYS A 53 3.65 -3.71 -21.06
C LYS A 53 2.86 -4.73 -20.25
N LYS A 54 2.98 -4.71 -18.92
CA LYS A 54 2.24 -5.62 -18.03
C LYS A 54 0.74 -5.37 -18.08
N ILE A 55 0.31 -4.12 -18.01
CA ILE A 55 -1.11 -3.76 -18.12
C ILE A 55 -1.67 -4.23 -19.47
N ARG A 56 -0.97 -3.98 -20.58
CA ARG A 56 -1.37 -4.43 -21.92
C ARG A 56 -1.42 -5.96 -22.04
N GLN A 57 -0.53 -6.68 -21.33
CA GLN A 57 -0.56 -8.13 -21.27
C GLN A 57 -1.86 -8.65 -20.61
N VAL A 58 -2.28 -8.03 -19.50
CA VAL A 58 -3.53 -8.39 -18.82
C VAL A 58 -4.73 -8.04 -19.70
N LEU A 59 -4.73 -6.86 -20.36
CA LEU A 59 -5.78 -6.49 -21.31
C LEU A 59 -5.93 -7.50 -22.46
N LYS A 60 -4.80 -7.95 -23.02
CA LYS A 60 -4.78 -8.96 -24.11
C LYS A 60 -5.36 -10.32 -23.70
N SER A 61 -5.34 -10.66 -22.41
CA SER A 61 -5.99 -11.87 -21.89
C SER A 61 -7.51 -11.71 -21.70
N GLY A 62 -8.08 -10.56 -22.08
CA GLY A 62 -9.52 -10.28 -21.93
C GLY A 62 -9.95 -9.91 -20.51
N ILE A 63 -9.00 -9.66 -19.62
CA ILE A 63 -9.26 -9.27 -18.23
C ILE A 63 -9.07 -7.76 -18.09
N LEU A 64 -10.02 -7.08 -17.44
CA LEU A 64 -9.83 -5.68 -17.04
C LEU A 64 -8.73 -5.61 -15.97
N PRO A 65 -7.56 -4.99 -16.25
CA PRO A 65 -6.47 -4.91 -15.27
C PRO A 65 -6.87 -4.03 -14.09
N ILE A 66 -6.36 -4.36 -12.91
CA ILE A 66 -6.43 -3.49 -11.73
C ILE A 66 -5.02 -3.01 -11.40
N ILE A 67 -4.89 -1.74 -11.05
CA ILE A 67 -3.74 -1.21 -10.32
C ILE A 67 -4.19 -1.00 -8.87
N ASP A 68 -3.63 -1.80 -7.96
CA ASP A 68 -3.86 -1.69 -6.52
C ASP A 68 -2.94 -0.61 -5.96
N VAL A 69 -3.49 0.54 -5.56
CA VAL A 69 -2.70 1.70 -5.11
C VAL A 69 -2.34 1.65 -3.64
N GLU A 70 -2.83 0.67 -2.88
CA GLU A 70 -2.68 0.64 -1.42
C GLU A 70 -2.47 -0.79 -0.91
N TYR A 71 -1.20 -1.18 -0.76
CA TYR A 71 -0.80 -2.45 -0.16
C TYR A 71 0.28 -2.24 0.89
N HIS A 72 0.02 -2.67 2.13
CA HIS A 72 0.92 -2.51 3.28
C HIS A 72 1.88 -3.68 3.41
N HIS A 73 3.12 -3.51 2.96
CA HIS A 73 4.13 -4.55 3.05
C HIS A 73 4.81 -4.57 4.41
N GLY A 74 4.54 -5.63 5.18
CA GLY A 74 5.13 -5.85 6.51
C GLY A 74 6.28 -6.87 6.56
N GLY A 75 6.77 -7.35 5.40
CA GLY A 75 7.88 -8.29 5.28
C GLY A 75 7.58 -9.75 5.65
N LYS A 76 6.35 -10.08 6.09
CA LYS A 76 6.00 -11.42 6.57
C LYS A 76 5.28 -12.29 5.53
N ILE A 77 4.79 -11.70 4.46
CA ILE A 77 4.13 -12.43 3.37
C ILE A 77 5.18 -12.80 2.31
N GLU A 78 5.18 -14.05 1.89
CA GLU A 78 6.00 -14.48 0.77
C GLU A 78 5.55 -13.77 -0.51
N ILE A 79 6.47 -13.07 -1.16
CA ILE A 79 6.17 -12.23 -2.33
C ILE A 79 5.58 -13.05 -3.48
N LYS A 80 6.05 -14.28 -3.71
CA LYS A 80 5.47 -15.16 -4.74
C LYS A 80 4.01 -15.48 -4.48
N ARG A 81 3.60 -15.58 -3.21
CA ARG A 81 2.21 -15.80 -2.83
C ARG A 81 1.35 -14.57 -3.15
N LEU A 82 1.89 -13.36 -2.92
CA LEU A 82 1.21 -12.12 -3.32
C LEU A 82 1.05 -12.06 -4.85
N ILE A 83 2.12 -12.30 -5.61
CA ILE A 83 2.07 -12.31 -7.07
C ILE A 83 1.03 -13.30 -7.60
N LYS A 84 0.97 -14.51 -7.02
CA LYS A 84 -0.05 -15.49 -7.37
C LYS A 84 -1.47 -14.94 -7.17
N ARG A 85 -1.75 -14.31 -6.01
CA ARG A 85 -3.05 -13.67 -5.76
C ARG A 85 -3.35 -12.53 -6.74
N MET A 86 -2.34 -11.71 -7.06
CA MET A 86 -2.47 -10.67 -8.09
C MET A 86 -2.88 -11.27 -9.43
N ASP A 87 -2.21 -12.35 -9.87
CA ASP A 87 -2.51 -13.01 -11.15
C ASP A 87 -3.93 -13.60 -11.16
N GLU A 88 -4.33 -14.30 -10.10
CA GLU A 88 -5.66 -14.89 -9.94
C GLU A 88 -6.78 -13.84 -9.98
N ASN A 89 -6.48 -12.63 -9.51
CA ASN A 89 -7.43 -11.51 -9.45
C ASN A 89 -7.27 -10.49 -10.58
N GLY A 90 -6.37 -10.71 -11.56
CA GLY A 90 -6.13 -9.78 -12.67
C GLY A 90 -5.56 -8.43 -12.21
N VAL A 91 -4.85 -8.39 -11.06
CA VAL A 91 -4.13 -7.21 -10.60
C VAL A 91 -2.81 -7.13 -11.34
N ALA A 92 -2.67 -6.15 -12.22
CA ALA A 92 -1.49 -5.97 -13.03
C ALA A 92 -0.31 -5.43 -12.20
N LEU A 93 -0.57 -4.39 -11.42
CA LEU A 93 0.44 -3.69 -10.61
C LEU A 93 -0.09 -3.44 -9.20
N THR A 94 0.83 -3.39 -8.25
CA THR A 94 0.56 -3.02 -6.86
C THR A 94 1.55 -1.94 -6.40
N TRP A 95 1.04 -0.83 -5.86
CA TRP A 95 1.86 0.14 -5.13
C TRP A 95 2.19 -0.48 -3.78
N LEU A 96 3.44 -0.86 -3.64
CA LEU A 96 3.88 -1.62 -2.48
C LEU A 96 4.57 -0.69 -1.49
N GLY A 97 3.82 -0.26 -0.47
CA GLY A 97 4.33 0.58 0.61
C GLY A 97 4.89 -0.25 1.76
N PRO A 98 6.19 -0.15 2.06
CA PRO A 98 6.79 -0.84 3.20
C PRO A 98 6.49 -0.12 4.52
N ASN A 99 6.53 -0.84 5.65
CA ASN A 99 6.45 -0.23 6.97
C ASN A 99 7.79 0.42 7.38
N GLU A 100 7.80 1.21 8.47
CA GLU A 100 9.00 1.90 8.97
C GLU A 100 10.21 0.98 9.22
N LYS A 101 10.00 -0.29 9.59
CA LYS A 101 11.10 -1.24 9.86
C LYS A 101 11.82 -1.69 8.60
N LEU A 102 11.12 -1.75 7.49
CA LEU A 102 11.67 -2.16 6.20
C LEU A 102 12.31 -0.99 5.46
N GLY A 103 11.81 0.23 5.67
CA GLY A 103 12.24 1.43 4.95
C GLY A 103 11.83 1.44 3.48
N SER A 104 11.87 2.59 2.86
CA SER A 104 11.46 2.78 1.46
C SER A 104 12.27 1.94 0.46
N GLU A 105 13.56 1.69 0.72
CA GLU A 105 14.43 0.90 -0.16
C GLU A 105 13.93 -0.54 -0.38
N ASN A 106 13.11 -1.06 0.54
CA ASN A 106 12.53 -2.39 0.39
C ASN A 106 11.62 -2.46 -0.85
N SER A 107 10.83 -1.43 -1.12
CA SER A 107 9.98 -1.39 -2.32
C SER A 107 10.81 -1.31 -3.62
N LEU A 108 11.93 -0.61 -3.62
CA LEU A 108 12.88 -0.59 -4.75
C LEU A 108 13.52 -1.97 -4.97
N THR A 109 13.90 -2.63 -3.90
CA THR A 109 14.45 -4.00 -3.96
C THR A 109 13.45 -4.97 -4.58
N LEU A 110 12.19 -4.92 -4.14
CA LEU A 110 11.13 -5.78 -4.67
C LEU A 110 10.77 -5.43 -6.12
N ASN A 111 10.77 -4.15 -6.49
CA ASN A 111 10.65 -3.75 -7.89
C ASN A 111 11.81 -4.28 -8.73
N GLY A 112 13.06 -4.21 -8.25
CA GLY A 112 14.21 -4.79 -8.95
C GLY A 112 14.09 -6.29 -9.21
N LEU A 113 13.47 -7.04 -8.29
CA LEU A 113 13.22 -8.48 -8.43
C LEU A 113 12.00 -8.80 -9.32
N TYR A 114 10.99 -7.95 -9.30
CA TYR A 114 9.71 -8.12 -10.00
C TYR A 114 9.29 -6.80 -10.66
N PRO A 115 10.04 -6.32 -11.66
CA PRO A 115 9.89 -4.96 -12.19
C PRO A 115 8.57 -4.69 -12.89
N ASP A 116 7.85 -5.73 -13.29
CA ASP A 116 6.53 -5.64 -13.92
C ASP A 116 5.35 -5.84 -12.95
N ARG A 117 5.62 -5.87 -11.62
CA ARG A 117 4.57 -6.15 -10.60
C ARG A 117 4.43 -5.07 -9.55
N PHE A 118 5.54 -4.57 -9.04
CA PHE A 118 5.52 -3.66 -7.90
C PHE A 118 5.96 -2.25 -8.30
N VAL A 119 5.10 -1.30 -7.97
CA VAL A 119 5.37 0.12 -8.14
C VAL A 119 6.06 0.63 -6.87
N PRO A 120 7.29 1.15 -6.96
CA PRO A 120 8.00 1.67 -5.80
C PRO A 120 7.21 2.79 -5.11
N THR A 121 6.91 2.56 -3.84
CA THR A 121 6.20 3.49 -2.96
C THR A 121 7.06 3.73 -1.71
N THR A 122 7.06 4.93 -1.17
CA THR A 122 7.81 5.21 0.04
C THR A 122 7.22 4.49 1.25
N VAL A 123 7.94 4.54 2.37
CA VAL A 123 7.48 4.02 3.64
C VAL A 123 6.12 4.62 4.04
N HIS A 124 5.28 3.79 4.70
CA HIS A 124 4.01 4.26 5.29
C HIS A 124 4.24 5.16 6.50
N GLY A 125 3.37 6.14 6.66
CA GLY A 125 3.27 6.98 7.85
C GLY A 125 2.23 6.42 8.85
N ASP A 126 2.45 5.19 9.32
CA ASP A 126 1.58 4.50 10.28
C ASP A 126 2.32 4.12 11.58
N GLY A 127 3.56 4.55 11.70
CA GLY A 127 4.46 4.24 12.81
C GLY A 127 4.82 5.43 13.68
N LYS A 128 5.68 5.16 14.66
CA LYS A 128 6.05 6.16 15.68
C LYS A 128 6.86 7.35 15.13
N LEU A 129 7.70 7.11 14.12
CA LEU A 129 8.50 8.19 13.55
C LEU A 129 7.62 9.22 12.87
N TRP A 130 6.63 8.75 12.10
CA TRP A 130 5.64 9.63 11.49
C TRP A 130 4.80 10.36 12.53
N HIS A 131 4.17 9.64 13.50
CA HIS A 131 3.27 10.22 14.48
C HIS A 131 3.97 11.26 15.39
N ASN A 132 5.28 11.17 15.54
CA ASN A 132 6.08 12.13 16.29
C ASN A 132 6.69 13.24 15.42
N SER A 133 6.36 13.30 14.14
CA SER A 133 6.99 14.22 13.16
C SER A 133 8.54 14.16 13.24
N ASP A 134 9.09 12.95 13.37
CA ASP A 134 10.53 12.75 13.53
C ASP A 134 11.28 13.31 12.32
N LYS A 135 12.20 14.22 12.57
CA LYS A 135 12.94 14.90 11.50
C LYS A 135 13.68 13.93 10.59
N ARG A 136 14.20 12.84 11.12
CA ARG A 136 14.92 11.82 10.31
C ARG A 136 13.99 11.18 9.31
N PHE A 137 12.74 10.87 9.72
CA PHE A 137 11.72 10.34 8.82
C PHE A 137 11.42 11.33 7.68
N LEU A 138 11.24 12.60 8.02
CA LEU A 138 10.91 13.64 7.03
C LEU A 138 12.09 13.93 6.09
N ASP A 139 13.32 13.92 6.59
CA ASP A 139 14.54 14.09 5.79
C ASP A 139 14.74 12.91 4.82
N GLU A 140 14.53 11.65 5.28
CA GLU A 140 14.60 10.45 4.46
C GLU A 140 13.50 10.45 3.40
N LEU A 141 12.25 10.72 3.78
CA LEU A 141 11.13 10.85 2.85
C LEU A 141 11.44 11.88 1.75
N THR A 142 11.94 13.05 2.15
CA THR A 142 12.31 14.12 1.22
C THR A 142 13.38 13.67 0.23
N LYS A 143 14.43 13.02 0.71
CA LYS A 143 15.51 12.46 -0.11
C LYS A 143 14.96 11.40 -1.08
N ASP A 144 14.14 10.49 -0.58
CA ASP A 144 13.58 9.40 -1.36
C ASP A 144 12.72 9.93 -2.51
N VAL A 145 11.78 10.80 -2.21
CA VAL A 145 10.87 11.38 -3.23
C VAL A 145 11.64 12.18 -4.27
N ARG A 146 12.59 13.03 -3.85
CA ARG A 146 13.41 13.82 -4.76
C ARG A 146 14.41 12.99 -5.56
N SER A 147 14.65 11.75 -5.19
CA SER A 147 15.47 10.83 -5.99
C SER A 147 14.85 10.48 -7.35
N GLY A 148 13.54 10.70 -7.51
CA GLY A 148 12.77 10.34 -8.71
C GLY A 148 12.49 8.84 -8.87
N LYS A 149 12.91 8.00 -7.93
CA LYS A 149 12.77 6.54 -8.00
C LYS A 149 11.40 6.04 -7.52
N TYR A 150 10.70 6.81 -6.71
CA TYR A 150 9.41 6.45 -6.14
C TYR A 150 8.27 7.07 -6.95
N PHE A 151 7.18 6.32 -7.09
CA PHE A 151 6.01 6.70 -7.88
C PHE A 151 4.83 7.13 -7.03
N ALA A 152 4.86 6.82 -5.73
CA ALA A 152 3.87 7.20 -4.76
C ALA A 152 4.48 7.36 -3.36
N MET A 153 3.76 8.01 -2.45
CA MET A 153 4.13 8.20 -1.05
C MET A 153 3.02 7.69 -0.12
N GLY A 154 3.41 7.18 1.03
CA GLY A 154 2.49 6.79 2.12
C GLY A 154 1.83 5.43 1.89
N GLU A 155 0.82 5.13 2.59
CA GLU A 155 -0.25 5.88 3.28
C GLU A 155 0.26 6.63 4.53
N PHE A 156 -0.18 7.89 4.73
CA PHE A 156 0.13 8.69 5.92
C PHE A 156 -1.12 8.88 6.77
N GLU A 157 -1.05 8.50 8.06
CA GLU A 157 -2.16 8.63 9.00
C GLU A 157 -2.26 10.05 9.57
N ALA A 158 -3.40 10.71 9.37
CA ALA A 158 -3.77 11.96 10.03
C ALA A 158 -4.74 11.70 11.18
N ARG A 159 -5.87 11.06 10.91
CA ARG A 159 -6.85 10.66 11.91
C ARG A 159 -7.18 9.18 11.73
N HIS A 160 -6.89 8.39 12.72
CA HIS A 160 -7.26 6.98 12.79
C HIS A 160 -7.91 6.67 14.13
N TYR A 161 -9.15 6.19 14.11
CA TYR A 161 -9.85 5.75 15.31
C TYR A 161 -9.49 4.31 15.69
N PRO A 162 -9.49 3.96 16.98
CA PRO A 162 -9.35 2.58 17.42
C PRO A 162 -10.34 1.66 16.72
N SER A 163 -9.89 0.46 16.36
CA SER A 163 -10.71 -0.57 15.74
C SER A 163 -10.71 -1.85 16.58
N SER A 164 -11.49 -2.85 16.20
CA SER A 164 -11.51 -4.15 16.88
C SER A 164 -10.17 -4.91 16.80
N THR A 165 -9.29 -4.54 15.88
CA THR A 165 -8.00 -5.18 15.63
C THR A 165 -6.81 -4.26 15.83
N ASN A 166 -7.06 -2.98 16.10
CA ASN A 166 -6.04 -1.96 16.26
C ASN A 166 -6.57 -0.86 17.18
N ASP A 167 -5.96 -0.72 18.34
CA ASP A 167 -6.30 0.25 19.40
C ASP A 167 -5.57 1.58 19.26
N ARG A 168 -4.85 1.79 18.15
CA ARG A 168 -4.24 3.09 17.88
C ARG A 168 -5.32 4.17 17.75
N ASP A 169 -5.15 5.23 18.50
CA ASP A 169 -5.90 6.48 18.36
C ASP A 169 -4.91 7.55 17.89
N VAL A 170 -4.94 7.85 16.59
CA VAL A 170 -4.03 8.81 15.97
C VAL A 170 -4.77 10.10 15.68
N HIS A 171 -4.18 11.20 16.10
CA HIS A 171 -4.67 12.55 15.76
C HIS A 171 -3.48 13.43 15.42
N MET A 172 -3.16 13.52 14.15
CA MET A 172 -2.14 14.38 13.58
C MET A 172 -2.82 15.40 12.66
N PRO A 173 -2.77 16.70 12.95
CA PRO A 173 -3.42 17.71 12.10
C PRO A 173 -2.90 17.65 10.68
N VAL A 174 -3.80 17.70 9.68
CA VAL A 174 -3.42 17.63 8.26
C VAL A 174 -2.63 18.88 7.84
N ASP A 175 -2.69 19.97 8.60
CA ASP A 175 -1.87 21.18 8.41
C ASP A 175 -0.62 21.22 9.30
N SER A 176 -0.24 20.10 9.94
CA SER A 176 1.03 19.96 10.68
C SER A 176 2.25 20.12 9.77
N GLU A 177 3.43 20.40 10.35
CA GLU A 177 4.69 20.52 9.63
C GLU A 177 4.99 19.28 8.78
N ALA A 178 4.74 18.08 9.31
CA ALA A 178 4.97 16.83 8.59
C ALA A 178 4.08 16.72 7.33
N PHE A 179 2.80 17.04 7.43
CA PHE A 179 1.93 17.05 6.27
C PHE A 179 2.26 18.18 5.30
N GLN A 180 2.70 19.36 5.77
CA GLN A 180 3.18 20.41 4.88
C GLN A 180 4.35 19.91 4.00
N VAL A 181 5.29 19.14 4.57
CA VAL A 181 6.37 18.51 3.80
C VAL A 181 5.82 17.55 2.74
N VAL A 182 4.86 16.68 3.08
CA VAL A 182 4.24 15.73 2.13
C VAL A 182 3.51 16.46 0.99
N PHE A 183 2.69 17.44 1.31
CA PHE A 183 1.97 18.25 0.31
C PHE A 183 2.93 19.02 -0.59
N GLN A 184 4.00 19.60 -0.03
CA GLN A 184 5.03 20.30 -0.78
C GLN A 184 5.75 19.36 -1.73
N LEU A 185 6.20 18.18 -1.26
CA LEU A 185 6.86 17.17 -2.09
C LEU A 185 5.97 16.72 -3.25
N SER A 186 4.69 16.46 -2.98
CA SER A 186 3.74 16.12 -4.04
C SER A 186 3.56 17.24 -5.05
N SER A 187 3.46 18.49 -4.59
CA SER A 187 3.38 19.68 -5.46
C SER A 187 4.60 19.88 -6.34
N GLU A 188 5.80 19.67 -5.79
CA GLU A 188 7.08 19.87 -6.47
C GLU A 188 7.35 18.77 -7.51
N THR A 189 7.08 17.52 -7.15
CA THR A 189 7.50 16.34 -7.92
C THR A 189 6.40 15.72 -8.76
N GLY A 190 5.13 16.04 -8.44
CA GLY A 190 3.96 15.40 -9.03
C GLY A 190 3.73 13.96 -8.55
N VAL A 191 4.51 13.48 -7.57
CA VAL A 191 4.31 12.17 -6.94
C VAL A 191 3.05 12.21 -6.06
N PRO A 192 2.06 11.34 -6.28
CA PRO A 192 0.85 11.28 -5.45
C PRO A 192 1.16 10.71 -4.08
N PHE A 193 0.31 11.04 -3.11
CA PHE A 193 0.35 10.41 -1.79
C PHE A 193 -1.02 9.94 -1.32
N LEU A 194 -1.01 8.91 -0.48
CA LEU A 194 -2.18 8.36 0.17
C LEU A 194 -2.33 8.97 1.56
N LEU A 195 -3.55 9.38 1.90
CA LEU A 195 -3.90 10.02 3.15
C LEU A 195 -4.99 9.22 3.88
N HIS A 196 -4.64 8.63 5.03
CA HIS A 196 -5.65 8.07 5.94
C HIS A 196 -6.17 9.16 6.87
N HIS A 197 -7.40 9.56 6.64
CA HIS A 197 -8.00 10.62 7.43
C HIS A 197 -9.47 10.31 7.69
N GLU A 198 -9.78 9.77 8.85
CA GLU A 198 -11.15 9.61 9.32
C GLU A 198 -11.68 10.96 9.82
N ALA A 199 -11.87 11.89 8.88
CA ALA A 199 -12.17 13.28 9.18
C ALA A 199 -13.47 13.43 9.95
N GLU A 200 -13.38 14.11 11.07
CA GLU A 200 -14.52 14.71 11.75
C GLU A 200 -14.91 16.00 11.02
N ASP A 201 -16.16 16.43 11.13
CA ASP A 201 -16.64 17.67 10.47
C ASP A 201 -15.75 18.90 10.78
N GLN A 202 -15.19 18.97 11.99
CA GLN A 202 -14.28 20.06 12.39
C GLN A 202 -12.87 19.92 11.79
N LEU A 203 -12.39 18.70 11.52
CA LEU A 203 -11.06 18.46 10.94
C LEU A 203 -11.04 18.64 9.42
N LEU A 204 -12.22 18.61 8.79
CA LEU A 204 -12.33 18.76 7.35
C LEU A 204 -11.75 20.11 6.86
N SER A 205 -11.90 21.16 7.65
CA SER A 205 -11.38 22.50 7.30
C SER A 205 -9.84 22.53 7.18
N GLU A 206 -9.12 21.69 7.93
CA GLU A 206 -7.65 21.56 7.84
C GLU A 206 -7.26 20.97 6.48
N LEU A 207 -7.91 19.87 6.10
CA LEU A 207 -7.70 19.25 4.79
C LEU A 207 -8.04 20.21 3.65
N GLU A 208 -9.16 20.91 3.74
CA GLU A 208 -9.58 21.87 2.72
C GLU A 208 -8.57 23.00 2.54
N ARG A 209 -8.00 23.53 3.65
CA ARG A 209 -6.92 24.53 3.59
C ARG A 209 -5.68 23.98 2.84
N MET A 210 -5.29 22.75 3.15
CA MET A 210 -4.12 22.14 2.52
C MET A 210 -4.34 21.87 1.04
N LEU A 211 -5.51 21.37 0.65
CA LEU A 211 -5.88 21.18 -0.75
C LEU A 211 -5.85 22.51 -1.54
N ALA A 212 -6.33 23.60 -0.92
CA ALA A 212 -6.32 24.93 -1.52
C ALA A 212 -4.91 25.52 -1.62
N ASN A 213 -4.08 25.34 -0.58
CA ASN A 213 -2.71 25.90 -0.53
C ASN A 213 -1.74 25.16 -1.46
N TYR A 214 -2.01 23.88 -1.75
CA TYR A 214 -1.17 23.03 -2.59
C TYR A 214 -1.95 22.46 -3.78
N PRO A 215 -2.41 23.31 -4.72
CA PRO A 215 -3.31 22.88 -5.81
C PRO A 215 -2.65 21.92 -6.82
N LYS A 216 -1.33 21.78 -6.80
CA LYS A 216 -0.56 20.85 -7.65
C LYS A 216 -0.29 19.51 -6.94
N ALA A 217 -0.48 19.41 -5.63
CA ALA A 217 -0.34 18.15 -4.92
C ALA A 217 -1.41 17.17 -5.38
N LYS A 218 -1.07 15.88 -5.45
CA LYS A 218 -2.01 14.81 -5.82
C LYS A 218 -2.35 14.00 -4.58
N VAL A 219 -3.52 14.25 -4.02
CA VAL A 219 -3.96 13.68 -2.75
C VAL A 219 -4.94 12.55 -3.01
N ILE A 220 -4.62 11.32 -2.62
CA ILE A 220 -5.54 10.18 -2.64
C ILE A 220 -6.05 9.99 -1.20
N TRP A 221 -7.27 10.40 -0.94
CA TRP A 221 -7.89 10.22 0.36
C TRP A 221 -8.45 8.81 0.48
N CYS A 222 -7.85 8.03 1.39
CA CYS A 222 -8.14 6.62 1.54
C CYS A 222 -9.55 6.35 2.07
N HIS A 223 -10.15 5.24 1.61
CA HIS A 223 -11.44 4.69 2.06
C HIS A 223 -12.63 5.64 1.87
N VAL A 224 -12.55 6.53 0.87
CA VAL A 224 -13.54 7.63 0.68
C VAL A 224 -13.73 8.43 1.98
N GLY A 225 -12.64 8.66 2.72
CA GLY A 225 -12.67 9.38 3.99
C GLY A 225 -13.52 8.70 5.07
N ARG A 226 -13.62 7.35 5.04
CA ARG A 226 -14.37 6.58 6.04
C ARG A 226 -14.06 7.07 7.47
N ASN A 227 -15.09 7.26 8.27
CA ASN A 227 -15.00 7.59 9.67
C ASN A 227 -15.80 6.59 10.51
N ARG A 228 -15.22 6.13 11.61
CA ARG A 228 -15.83 5.14 12.52
C ARG A 228 -16.67 5.74 13.63
N ASP A 229 -16.59 7.06 13.85
CA ASP A 229 -17.39 7.77 14.86
C ASP A 229 -18.50 8.63 14.24
N PRO A 230 -19.72 8.11 14.19
CA PRO A 230 -20.84 8.77 13.51
C PRO A 230 -21.37 10.04 14.22
N VAL A 231 -21.00 10.23 15.48
CA VAL A 231 -21.45 11.41 16.22
C VAL A 231 -20.67 12.66 15.79
N LYS A 232 -19.43 12.46 15.36
CA LYS A 232 -18.49 13.53 15.04
C LYS A 232 -18.50 13.98 13.58
N TRP A 233 -19.22 13.26 12.69
CA TRP A 233 -19.28 13.58 11.28
C TRP A 233 -20.69 13.40 10.70
N LYS A 234 -21.47 14.42 10.78
CA LYS A 234 -22.84 14.45 10.27
C LYS A 234 -22.91 14.85 8.80
N LYS A 235 -21.93 15.65 8.34
CA LYS A 235 -21.96 16.26 7.01
C LYS A 235 -21.18 15.44 5.97
N PHE A 236 -19.97 14.99 6.29
CA PHE A 236 -19.03 14.49 5.29
C PHE A 236 -19.38 13.11 4.70
N ARG A 237 -20.15 12.28 5.38
CA ARG A 237 -20.44 10.90 4.97
C ARG A 237 -21.32 10.75 3.73
N THR A 238 -21.91 11.80 3.26
CA THR A 238 -22.86 11.73 2.16
C THR A 238 -22.14 11.78 0.82
N PRO A 239 -22.67 11.09 -0.21
CA PRO A 239 -22.21 11.27 -1.57
C PRO A 239 -22.18 12.74 -2.00
N ASP A 240 -23.13 13.55 -1.54
CA ASP A 240 -23.18 14.99 -1.87
C ASP A 240 -21.98 15.77 -1.30
N ALA A 241 -21.54 15.46 -0.09
CA ALA A 241 -20.35 16.10 0.48
C ALA A 241 -19.08 15.74 -0.32
N VAL A 242 -18.95 14.48 -0.77
CA VAL A 242 -17.86 14.07 -1.67
C VAL A 242 -17.96 14.81 -3.00
N ARG A 243 -19.15 14.96 -3.56
CA ARG A 243 -19.38 15.73 -4.79
C ARG A 243 -18.90 17.17 -4.67
N GLU A 244 -19.24 17.85 -3.57
CA GLU A 244 -18.85 19.25 -3.34
C GLU A 244 -17.33 19.39 -3.20
N LEU A 245 -16.65 18.45 -2.50
CA LEU A 245 -15.21 18.44 -2.41
C LEU A 245 -14.54 18.23 -3.79
N LEU A 246 -15.04 17.28 -4.58
CA LEU A 246 -14.50 16.99 -5.92
C LEU A 246 -14.68 18.15 -6.90
N LYS A 247 -15.79 18.92 -6.79
CA LYS A 247 -15.98 20.15 -7.57
C LYS A 247 -14.99 21.24 -7.18
N LYS A 248 -14.71 21.35 -5.89
CA LYS A 248 -13.87 22.42 -5.34
C LYS A 248 -12.37 22.15 -5.50
N TYR A 249 -11.95 20.87 -5.36
CA TYR A 249 -10.53 20.49 -5.31
C TYR A 249 -10.14 19.54 -6.43
N PRO A 250 -9.58 20.06 -7.54
CA PRO A 250 -9.16 19.25 -8.69
C PRO A 250 -7.99 18.30 -8.38
N ASN A 251 -7.30 18.49 -7.31
CA ASN A 251 -6.16 17.73 -6.82
C ASN A 251 -6.53 16.61 -5.83
N LEU A 252 -7.83 16.44 -5.52
CA LEU A 252 -8.32 15.40 -4.63
C LEU A 252 -8.80 14.17 -5.41
N TYR A 253 -8.37 13.02 -4.96
CA TYR A 253 -8.76 11.68 -5.44
C TYR A 253 -9.19 10.83 -4.24
N PHE A 254 -9.88 9.71 -4.50
CA PHE A 254 -10.25 8.77 -3.47
C PHE A 254 -9.91 7.34 -3.88
N ASP A 255 -9.39 6.54 -2.95
CA ASP A 255 -9.50 5.11 -3.10
C ASP A 255 -10.84 4.57 -2.58
N LEU A 256 -11.21 3.40 -3.07
CA LEU A 256 -12.55 2.86 -2.88
C LEU A 256 -12.59 1.67 -1.92
N VAL A 257 -11.47 1.29 -1.26
CA VAL A 257 -11.53 0.15 -0.35
C VAL A 257 -12.44 0.44 0.83
N GLN A 258 -13.30 -0.51 1.10
CA GLN A 258 -14.24 -0.47 2.21
C GLN A 258 -14.22 -1.81 2.96
N SER A 259 -14.71 -1.81 4.17
CA SER A 259 -15.01 -3.04 4.89
C SER A 259 -16.03 -3.88 4.11
N LYS A 260 -16.14 -5.18 4.43
CA LYS A 260 -17.08 -6.08 3.80
C LYS A 260 -18.49 -5.46 3.76
N PRO A 261 -19.21 -5.52 2.63
CA PRO A 261 -20.58 -5.02 2.52
C PRO A 261 -21.47 -5.54 3.65
N GLY A 262 -22.21 -4.63 4.28
CA GLY A 262 -23.09 -4.92 5.41
C GLY A 262 -22.39 -5.16 6.76
N SER A 263 -21.05 -5.11 6.83
CA SER A 263 -20.35 -5.15 8.12
C SER A 263 -20.66 -3.92 8.95
N LYS A 264 -20.68 -4.12 10.26
CA LYS A 264 -20.94 -3.04 11.21
C LYS A 264 -19.74 -2.82 12.10
N TYR A 265 -19.43 -1.58 12.36
CA TYR A 265 -18.39 -1.21 13.30
C TYR A 265 -18.76 -1.64 14.70
N ARG A 266 -17.91 -2.43 15.36
CA ARG A 266 -18.23 -3.12 16.62
C ARG A 266 -18.56 -2.15 17.78
N GLY A 267 -17.88 -0.99 17.82
CA GLY A 267 -18.05 0.00 18.88
C GLY A 267 -19.35 0.81 18.77
N THR A 268 -19.87 1.01 17.56
CA THR A 268 -20.98 1.94 17.29
C THR A 268 -22.18 1.30 16.58
N GLY A 269 -22.02 0.06 16.06
CA GLY A 269 -23.05 -0.59 15.25
C GLY A 269 -23.23 0.01 13.84
N TYR A 270 -22.41 0.95 13.46
CA TYR A 270 -22.48 1.64 12.15
C TYR A 270 -22.09 0.74 10.99
N VAL A 271 -22.73 0.93 9.84
CA VAL A 271 -22.35 0.24 8.60
C VAL A 271 -21.04 0.84 8.09
N GLU A 272 -20.01 -0.01 7.96
CA GLU A 272 -18.67 0.40 7.54
C GLU A 272 -18.55 0.57 6.03
N GLY A 273 -19.24 -0.25 5.24
CA GLY A 273 -19.20 -0.23 3.78
C GLY A 273 -20.20 0.76 3.21
N ILE A 274 -19.87 2.06 3.19
CA ILE A 274 -20.78 3.13 2.77
C ILE A 274 -21.10 3.13 1.27
N LEU A 275 -20.29 2.43 0.45
CA LEU A 275 -20.46 2.37 -0.99
C LEU A 275 -21.56 1.40 -1.44
N TYR A 276 -22.10 0.59 -0.54
CA TYR A 276 -22.93 -0.56 -0.87
C TYR A 276 -24.35 -0.45 -0.38
N ASP A 277 -25.30 -0.76 -1.24
CA ASP A 277 -26.67 -1.08 -0.88
C ASP A 277 -26.77 -2.56 -0.59
N VAL A 278 -27.19 -2.92 0.65
CA VAL A 278 -27.35 -4.31 1.10
C VAL A 278 -28.84 -4.58 1.31
N SER A 279 -29.37 -5.56 0.60
CA SER A 279 -30.76 -5.98 0.67
C SER A 279 -30.90 -7.49 0.80
N SER A 280 -32.11 -8.00 0.99
CA SER A 280 -32.43 -9.42 0.93
C SER A 280 -32.16 -10.07 -0.44
N TRP A 281 -32.04 -9.27 -1.50
CA TRP A 281 -31.78 -9.69 -2.87
C TRP A 281 -30.30 -9.72 -3.23
N GLY A 282 -29.45 -9.21 -2.36
CA GLY A 282 -27.99 -9.16 -2.58
C GLY A 282 -27.36 -7.82 -2.26
N VAL A 283 -26.15 -7.65 -2.76
CA VAL A 283 -25.32 -6.45 -2.59
C VAL A 283 -25.10 -5.79 -3.94
N SER A 284 -25.29 -4.48 -4.01
CA SER A 284 -25.00 -3.67 -5.20
C SER A 284 -24.23 -2.41 -4.84
N LEU A 285 -23.65 -1.75 -5.83
CA LEU A 285 -23.12 -0.40 -5.67
C LEU A 285 -24.29 0.55 -5.39
N GLY A 286 -24.13 1.37 -4.35
CA GLY A 286 -25.12 2.36 -3.97
C GLY A 286 -25.43 3.35 -5.10
N THR A 287 -26.72 3.60 -5.34
CA THR A 287 -27.18 4.41 -6.49
C THR A 287 -26.55 5.79 -6.53
N GLU A 288 -26.44 6.47 -5.38
CA GLU A 288 -25.85 7.82 -5.33
C GLU A 288 -24.33 7.77 -5.51
N TRP A 289 -23.65 6.73 -5.04
CA TRP A 289 -22.23 6.52 -5.31
C TRP A 289 -21.95 6.26 -6.78
N LYS A 290 -22.77 5.45 -7.43
CA LYS A 290 -22.70 5.23 -8.88
C LYS A 290 -22.76 6.57 -9.64
N LYS A 291 -23.71 7.46 -9.30
CA LYS A 291 -23.82 8.78 -9.93
C LYS A 291 -22.55 9.60 -9.79
N ILE A 292 -21.92 9.61 -8.60
CA ILE A 292 -20.67 10.34 -8.38
C ILE A 292 -19.51 9.75 -9.16
N PHE A 293 -19.39 8.44 -9.20
CA PHE A 293 -18.34 7.79 -9.99
C PHE A 293 -18.48 8.09 -11.48
N GLU A 294 -19.70 8.19 -11.98
CA GLU A 294 -20.00 8.53 -13.37
C GLU A 294 -19.91 10.05 -13.67
N GLU A 295 -20.08 10.90 -12.67
CA GLU A 295 -19.92 12.38 -12.75
C GLU A 295 -18.44 12.78 -12.70
N PHE A 296 -17.63 12.09 -11.86
CA PHE A 296 -16.19 12.35 -11.66
C PHE A 296 -15.32 11.12 -11.95
N PRO A 297 -15.39 10.57 -13.16
CA PRO A 297 -14.79 9.26 -13.45
C PRO A 297 -13.26 9.23 -13.28
N ASP A 298 -12.60 10.38 -13.30
CA ASP A 298 -11.14 10.53 -13.21
C ASP A 298 -10.63 10.68 -11.76
N ARG A 299 -11.49 10.51 -10.74
CA ARG A 299 -11.17 10.85 -9.35
C ARG A 299 -11.10 9.66 -8.40
N PHE A 300 -11.33 8.46 -8.88
CA PHE A 300 -11.40 7.27 -8.04
C PHE A 300 -10.41 6.21 -8.51
N VAL A 301 -9.80 5.52 -7.55
CA VAL A 301 -8.83 4.45 -7.78
C VAL A 301 -9.14 3.25 -6.88
N ILE A 302 -8.54 2.10 -7.15
CA ILE A 302 -8.66 0.90 -6.32
C ILE A 302 -7.43 0.79 -5.43
N GLY A 303 -7.63 0.76 -4.11
CA GLY A 303 -6.67 0.32 -3.11
C GLY A 303 -7.19 -0.93 -2.40
N SER A 304 -6.33 -1.83 -1.96
CA SER A 304 -6.75 -3.03 -1.22
C SER A 304 -6.76 -2.85 0.29
N ASP A 305 -5.94 -1.97 0.80
CA ASP A 305 -5.63 -1.79 2.23
C ASP A 305 -5.26 -3.13 2.90
N ILE A 306 -4.63 -4.03 2.15
CA ILE A 306 -4.20 -5.33 2.63
C ILE A 306 -2.83 -5.24 3.29
N ASN A 307 -2.74 -5.80 4.48
CA ASN A 307 -1.50 -6.00 5.23
C ASN A 307 -1.34 -7.49 5.60
N THR A 308 -0.24 -7.81 6.27
CA THR A 308 0.04 -9.18 6.72
C THR A 308 -1.12 -9.83 7.48
N GLY A 309 -1.78 -9.10 8.38
CA GLY A 309 -2.88 -9.63 9.19
C GLY A 309 -4.18 -9.85 8.43
N ARG A 310 -4.32 -9.22 7.26
CA ARG A 310 -5.51 -9.26 6.40
C ARG A 310 -5.28 -9.93 5.06
N PHE A 311 -4.12 -10.55 4.84
CA PHE A 311 -3.73 -11.13 3.55
C PHE A 311 -4.76 -12.12 2.99
N GLU A 312 -5.37 -12.93 3.83
CA GLU A 312 -6.39 -13.91 3.40
C GLU A 312 -7.69 -13.25 2.89
N ASN A 313 -7.87 -11.96 3.10
CA ASN A 313 -9.00 -11.21 2.57
C ASN A 313 -8.75 -10.66 1.16
N TYR A 314 -7.54 -10.80 0.59
CA TYR A 314 -7.15 -10.19 -0.68
C TYR A 314 -8.14 -10.52 -1.80
N ASP A 315 -8.42 -11.82 -2.00
CA ASP A 315 -9.33 -12.27 -3.07
C ASP A 315 -10.73 -11.69 -2.90
N ARG A 316 -11.25 -11.71 -1.67
CA ARG A 316 -12.58 -11.16 -1.38
C ARG A 316 -12.65 -9.65 -1.66
N VAL A 317 -11.60 -8.90 -1.36
CA VAL A 317 -11.53 -7.46 -1.64
C VAL A 317 -11.56 -7.24 -3.15
N MET A 318 -10.71 -7.95 -3.90
CA MET A 318 -10.66 -7.83 -5.37
C MET A 318 -11.95 -8.31 -6.04
N GLU A 319 -12.57 -9.38 -5.55
CA GLU A 319 -13.86 -9.85 -6.01
C GLU A 319 -14.95 -8.81 -5.79
N THR A 320 -14.97 -8.15 -4.63
CA THR A 320 -15.92 -7.06 -4.33
C THR A 320 -15.77 -5.91 -5.32
N PHE A 321 -14.55 -5.49 -5.62
CA PHE A 321 -14.32 -4.48 -6.66
C PHE A 321 -14.84 -4.94 -8.01
N ARG A 322 -14.49 -6.13 -8.45
CA ARG A 322 -14.87 -6.64 -9.77
C ARG A 322 -16.38 -6.82 -9.94
N THR A 323 -17.02 -7.43 -8.93
CA THR A 323 -18.41 -7.85 -9.06
C THR A 323 -19.42 -6.79 -8.65
N ILE A 324 -19.04 -5.84 -7.81
CA ILE A 324 -19.96 -4.81 -7.30
C ILE A 324 -19.59 -3.43 -7.85
N VAL A 325 -18.36 -2.96 -7.64
CA VAL A 325 -18.00 -1.60 -8.01
C VAL A 325 -17.86 -1.45 -9.53
N LEU A 326 -16.97 -2.24 -10.15
CA LEU A 326 -16.67 -2.10 -11.57
C LEU A 326 -17.83 -2.55 -12.48
N LYS A 327 -18.60 -3.56 -12.07
CA LYS A 327 -19.83 -3.94 -12.78
C LYS A 327 -20.98 -2.96 -12.57
N GLY A 328 -20.95 -2.20 -11.47
CA GLY A 328 -22.01 -1.25 -11.12
C GLY A 328 -22.00 0.04 -11.93
N VAL A 329 -20.89 0.36 -12.62
CA VAL A 329 -20.72 1.58 -13.40
C VAL A 329 -20.59 1.30 -14.90
N ARG A 330 -20.66 2.36 -15.73
CA ARG A 330 -20.37 2.24 -17.17
C ARG A 330 -18.96 1.72 -17.41
N LYS A 331 -18.74 1.02 -18.54
CA LYS A 331 -17.48 0.38 -18.91
C LYS A 331 -16.31 1.37 -18.94
N ASP A 332 -16.49 2.55 -19.53
CA ASP A 332 -15.48 3.61 -19.59
C ASP A 332 -15.07 4.10 -18.21
N VAL A 333 -16.01 4.23 -17.27
CA VAL A 333 -15.78 4.59 -15.88
C VAL A 333 -15.06 3.44 -15.13
N ALA A 334 -15.48 2.19 -15.38
CA ALA A 334 -14.83 1.03 -14.78
C ALA A 334 -13.35 0.93 -15.18
N GLU A 335 -12.99 1.19 -16.43
CA GLU A 335 -11.60 1.22 -16.90
C GLU A 335 -10.78 2.33 -16.21
N LYS A 336 -11.37 3.52 -16.05
CA LYS A 336 -10.73 4.63 -15.33
C LYS A 336 -10.46 4.28 -13.87
N ILE A 337 -11.46 3.78 -13.16
CA ILE A 337 -11.34 3.39 -11.75
C ILE A 337 -10.36 2.23 -11.57
N ALA A 338 -10.41 1.23 -12.45
CA ALA A 338 -9.60 0.03 -12.31
C ALA A 338 -8.11 0.29 -12.52
N PHE A 339 -7.74 1.10 -13.51
CA PHE A 339 -6.31 1.29 -13.81
C PHE A 339 -5.94 2.63 -14.44
N LYS A 340 -6.79 3.27 -15.28
CA LYS A 340 -6.37 4.46 -16.06
C LYS A 340 -6.06 5.65 -15.14
N ASN A 341 -6.80 5.84 -14.06
CA ASN A 341 -6.56 6.93 -13.10
C ASN A 341 -5.27 6.71 -12.29
N ALA A 342 -5.06 5.50 -11.78
CA ALA A 342 -3.82 5.15 -11.09
C ALA A 342 -2.60 5.23 -12.02
N TRP A 343 -2.76 4.82 -13.28
CA TRP A 343 -1.75 5.02 -14.32
C TRP A 343 -1.37 6.50 -14.47
N LYS A 344 -2.37 7.37 -14.67
CA LYS A 344 -2.15 8.82 -14.83
C LYS A 344 -1.49 9.44 -13.61
N LEU A 345 -1.89 9.04 -12.41
CA LEU A 345 -1.32 9.53 -11.16
C LEU A 345 0.18 9.21 -11.06
N MET A 346 0.60 7.99 -11.40
CA MET A 346 1.98 7.55 -11.24
C MET A 346 2.88 7.90 -12.43
N SER A 347 2.35 7.88 -13.66
CA SER A 347 3.14 8.16 -14.86
C SER A 347 3.14 9.65 -15.25
N GLY A 348 2.07 10.37 -14.90
CA GLY A 348 1.79 11.72 -15.38
C GLY A 348 1.14 11.77 -16.77
N GLU A 349 0.89 10.63 -17.41
CA GLU A 349 0.35 10.52 -18.77
C GLU A 349 -1.02 9.85 -18.78
N ASP A 350 -1.89 10.27 -19.69
CA ASP A 350 -3.12 9.56 -19.95
C ASP A 350 -2.84 8.18 -20.60
N TRP A 351 -3.63 7.17 -20.23
CA TRP A 351 -3.54 5.87 -20.88
C TRP A 351 -3.96 5.98 -22.35
N ARG A 352 -3.15 5.43 -23.24
CA ARG A 352 -3.42 5.35 -24.69
C ARG A 352 -3.85 3.93 -25.03
N ASP A 353 -5.07 3.79 -25.56
CA ASP A 353 -5.62 2.49 -25.98
C ASP A 353 -4.90 1.89 -27.19
#